data_a8c3e9ce15e34fd1b2844d2c916e36b5
#
_entry.id   a8c3e9ce15e34fd1b2844d2c916e36b5
#
_cell.length_a   1.000
_cell.length_b   1.000
_cell.length_c   1.000
_cell.angle_alpha   90.00
_cell.angle_beta   90.00
_cell.angle_gamma   90.00
#
_symmetry.space_group_name_H-M   'P 1'
#
loop_
_entity.id
_entity.type
_entity.pdbx_description
1 polymer ?
#
loop_
_entity_poly.entity_id
_entity_poly.type
_entity_poly.pdbx_seq_one_letter_code
_entity_poly.pdbx_strand_id
1 'polypeptide(L)'
;GGPLDAERKHICRPPNLPLWDNVPIVSTLEATLLAPAALQNDADACALAEWRCGAGRGCKNMIFLTFGTGLGAGLILNGALYTGACGMAGEAGHIRLSADGPAGYGKFGSFEGFCSGSGLAQLGQLYAARARQRGQIPAFAQNGAASAQDIASAAVNDDETALQVYEACGEALGRGLAVLVDLLNPERIVLGSIFVRAQQFLTAGMRRTLSREALGQNLSCCEILPAQLGEM
;
A
#
# COMPACT_ATOMS: atom_id res chain seq x y z
N GLY A 1 -7.66 -3.42 -9.61
CA GLY A 1 -8.32 -4.27 -8.63
C GLY A 1 -9.71 -3.77 -8.29
N GLY A 2 -10.50 -4.63 -7.74
CA GLY A 2 -11.85 -4.37 -7.26
C GLY A 2 -12.36 -5.62 -6.55
N PRO A 3 -13.47 -5.52 -5.79
CA PRO A 3 -14.07 -6.67 -5.15
C PRO A 3 -14.42 -7.75 -6.17
N LEU A 4 -14.17 -9.00 -5.77
CA LEU A 4 -14.51 -10.19 -6.53
C LEU A 4 -15.67 -10.92 -5.83
N ASP A 5 -16.44 -11.68 -6.59
CA ASP A 5 -17.39 -12.61 -6.00
C ASP A 5 -16.68 -13.77 -5.27
N ALA A 6 -17.40 -14.52 -4.44
CA ALA A 6 -16.84 -15.60 -3.63
C ALA A 6 -16.20 -16.72 -4.49
N GLU A 7 -16.70 -16.94 -5.72
CA GLU A 7 -16.17 -17.93 -6.65
C GLU A 7 -15.01 -17.38 -7.51
N ARG A 8 -14.67 -16.08 -7.38
CA ARG A 8 -13.67 -15.38 -8.20
C ARG A 8 -13.89 -15.49 -9.70
N LYS A 9 -15.12 -15.37 -10.11
CA LYS A 9 -15.53 -15.41 -11.53
C LYS A 9 -15.98 -14.04 -12.03
N HIS A 10 -16.47 -13.18 -11.13
CA HIS A 10 -17.03 -11.87 -11.45
C HIS A 10 -16.27 -10.75 -10.78
N ILE A 11 -16.21 -9.60 -11.45
CA ILE A 11 -15.77 -8.33 -10.88
C ILE A 11 -17.01 -7.58 -10.38
N CYS A 12 -17.00 -7.23 -9.08
CA CYS A 12 -18.14 -6.61 -8.39
C CYS A 12 -17.83 -5.17 -8.03
N ARG A 13 -18.48 -4.21 -8.67
CA ARG A 13 -18.44 -2.76 -8.37
C ARG A 13 -17.03 -2.20 -8.09
N PRO A 14 -16.08 -2.34 -9.03
CA PRO A 14 -14.75 -1.78 -8.84
C PRO A 14 -14.83 -0.25 -8.75
N PRO A 15 -14.20 0.39 -7.75
CA PRO A 15 -14.36 1.83 -7.49
C PRO A 15 -13.93 2.71 -8.67
N ASN A 16 -12.99 2.25 -9.48
CA ASN A 16 -12.47 2.98 -10.63
C ASN A 16 -13.21 2.69 -11.95
N LEU A 17 -14.21 1.81 -11.93
CA LEU A 17 -15.01 1.42 -13.10
C LEU A 17 -16.51 1.44 -12.72
N PRO A 18 -17.12 2.61 -12.52
CA PRO A 18 -18.44 2.75 -11.93
C PRO A 18 -19.58 2.11 -12.73
N LEU A 19 -19.35 1.80 -14.02
CA LEU A 19 -20.32 1.10 -14.87
C LEU A 19 -20.18 -0.43 -14.82
N TRP A 20 -19.20 -0.94 -14.10
CA TRP A 20 -18.99 -2.37 -13.95
C TRP A 20 -19.67 -2.87 -12.68
N ASP A 21 -20.68 -3.71 -12.84
CA ASP A 21 -21.32 -4.41 -11.74
C ASP A 21 -21.57 -5.85 -12.14
N ASN A 22 -21.04 -6.77 -11.33
CA ASN A 22 -21.18 -8.22 -11.52
C ASN A 22 -20.76 -8.71 -12.92
N VAL A 23 -19.61 -8.22 -13.42
CA VAL A 23 -19.10 -8.56 -14.76
C VAL A 23 -18.52 -9.96 -14.78
N PRO A 24 -19.02 -10.91 -15.61
CA PRO A 24 -18.58 -12.31 -15.65
C PRO A 24 -17.27 -12.44 -16.45
N ILE A 25 -16.18 -11.89 -15.91
CA ILE A 25 -14.91 -11.73 -16.64
C ILE A 25 -14.27 -13.07 -17.02
N VAL A 26 -14.37 -14.08 -16.14
CA VAL A 26 -13.75 -15.39 -16.38
C VAL A 26 -14.40 -16.05 -17.61
N SER A 27 -15.71 -16.20 -17.62
CA SER A 27 -16.40 -16.82 -18.77
C SER A 27 -16.25 -16.02 -20.08
N THR A 28 -16.18 -14.69 -19.97
CA THR A 28 -15.92 -13.81 -21.12
C THR A 28 -14.54 -14.06 -21.71
N LEU A 29 -13.51 -14.17 -20.87
CA LEU A 29 -12.14 -14.46 -21.30
C LEU A 29 -12.01 -15.87 -21.87
N GLU A 30 -12.60 -16.88 -21.21
CA GLU A 30 -12.60 -18.27 -21.69
C GLU A 30 -13.24 -18.41 -23.07
N ALA A 31 -14.38 -17.77 -23.27
CA ALA A 31 -15.07 -17.76 -24.56
C ALA A 31 -14.28 -17.05 -25.67
N THR A 32 -13.56 -15.97 -25.30
CA THR A 32 -12.82 -15.16 -26.28
C THR A 32 -11.47 -15.79 -26.63
N LEU A 33 -10.78 -16.33 -25.62
CA LEU A 33 -9.40 -16.83 -25.76
C LEU A 33 -9.35 -18.34 -26.03
N LEU A 34 -10.47 -19.04 -25.89
CA LEU A 34 -10.58 -20.51 -25.99
C LEU A 34 -9.58 -21.23 -25.06
N ALA A 35 -9.34 -20.66 -23.88
CA ALA A 35 -8.40 -21.14 -22.88
C ALA A 35 -8.98 -20.97 -21.48
N PRO A 36 -8.62 -21.84 -20.51
CA PRO A 36 -9.00 -21.64 -19.11
C PRO A 36 -8.54 -20.29 -18.58
N ALA A 37 -9.42 -19.58 -17.85
CA ALA A 37 -9.10 -18.31 -17.20
C ALA A 37 -9.32 -18.39 -15.69
N ALA A 38 -8.51 -17.64 -14.93
CA ALA A 38 -8.64 -17.49 -13.48
C ALA A 38 -8.53 -16.02 -13.11
N LEU A 39 -9.27 -15.62 -12.08
CA LEU A 39 -9.30 -14.26 -11.57
C LEU A 39 -8.73 -14.22 -10.15
N GLN A 40 -7.84 -13.28 -9.90
CA GLN A 40 -7.26 -13.04 -8.58
C GLN A 40 -7.23 -11.54 -8.27
N ASN A 41 -7.37 -11.20 -6.98
CA ASN A 41 -7.07 -9.85 -6.51
C ASN A 41 -5.61 -9.51 -6.79
N ASP A 42 -5.31 -8.26 -7.13
CA ASP A 42 -3.96 -7.81 -7.50
C ASP A 42 -2.95 -7.90 -6.33
N ALA A 43 -3.35 -7.50 -5.11
CA ALA A 43 -2.48 -7.63 -3.94
C ALA A 43 -2.21 -9.10 -3.58
N ASP A 44 -3.23 -9.98 -3.69
CA ASP A 44 -3.07 -11.42 -3.50
C ASP A 44 -2.15 -12.04 -4.56
N ALA A 45 -2.30 -11.64 -5.82
CA ALA A 45 -1.46 -12.13 -6.91
C ALA A 45 0.01 -11.72 -6.70
N CYS A 46 0.26 -10.47 -6.32
CA CYS A 46 1.60 -9.99 -5.97
C CYS A 46 2.16 -10.72 -4.73
N ALA A 47 1.33 -10.96 -3.71
CA ALA A 47 1.74 -11.73 -2.53
C ALA A 47 2.18 -13.16 -2.91
N LEU A 48 1.40 -13.84 -3.75
CA LEU A 48 1.74 -15.17 -4.25
C LEU A 48 3.04 -15.17 -5.07
N ALA A 49 3.23 -14.16 -5.92
CA ALA A 49 4.43 -14.02 -6.73
C ALA A 49 5.67 -13.81 -5.85
N GLU A 50 5.63 -12.84 -4.94
CA GLU A 50 6.72 -12.56 -4.01
C GLU A 50 7.01 -13.73 -3.07
N TRP A 51 5.98 -14.43 -2.62
CA TRP A 51 6.13 -15.62 -1.78
C TRP A 51 6.81 -16.78 -2.51
N ARG A 52 6.45 -17.00 -3.79
CA ARG A 52 6.98 -18.12 -4.56
C ARG A 52 8.35 -17.83 -5.16
N CYS A 53 8.55 -16.62 -5.65
CA CYS A 53 9.68 -16.28 -6.51
C CYS A 53 10.51 -15.09 -6.03
N GLY A 54 10.00 -14.26 -5.10
CA GLY A 54 10.64 -13.02 -4.66
C GLY A 54 11.08 -13.01 -3.19
N ALA A 55 10.92 -11.87 -2.55
CA ALA A 55 11.38 -11.58 -1.18
C ALA A 55 10.74 -12.47 -0.10
N GLY A 56 9.59 -13.07 -0.38
CA GLY A 56 8.86 -13.94 0.54
C GLY A 56 9.25 -15.41 0.49
N ARG A 57 10.22 -15.81 -0.31
CA ARG A 57 10.62 -17.23 -0.45
C ARG A 57 11.02 -17.83 0.87
N GLY A 58 10.47 -19.03 1.15
CA GLY A 58 10.79 -19.81 2.36
C GLY A 58 9.95 -19.45 3.59
N CYS A 59 9.19 -18.36 3.59
CA CYS A 59 8.31 -18.00 4.69
C CYS A 59 7.03 -18.85 4.70
N LYS A 60 6.51 -19.09 5.89
CA LYS A 60 5.16 -19.63 6.09
C LYS A 60 4.14 -18.51 6.36
N ASN A 61 4.61 -17.39 6.94
CA ASN A 61 3.78 -16.26 7.28
C ASN A 61 4.39 -14.98 6.70
N MET A 62 3.78 -14.43 5.68
CA MET A 62 4.25 -13.23 4.98
C MET A 62 3.08 -12.33 4.65
N ILE A 63 3.31 -11.03 4.73
CA ILE A 63 2.37 -10.01 4.25
C ILE A 63 3.04 -9.28 3.09
N PHE A 64 2.33 -9.15 1.98
CA PHE A 64 2.69 -8.22 0.91
C PHE A 64 1.81 -6.98 1.04
N LEU A 65 2.41 -5.79 0.96
CA LEU A 65 1.68 -4.53 0.86
C LEU A 65 1.93 -3.91 -0.51
N THR A 66 0.87 -3.72 -1.28
CA THR A 66 0.93 -2.87 -2.47
C THR A 66 0.81 -1.42 -2.04
N PHE A 67 1.83 -0.63 -2.27
CA PHE A 67 1.86 0.80 -1.99
C PHE A 67 1.84 1.56 -3.31
N GLY A 68 0.68 1.57 -3.98
CA GLY A 68 0.47 2.12 -5.32
C GLY A 68 -0.51 3.30 -5.33
N THR A 69 -1.46 3.30 -6.26
CA THR A 69 -2.58 4.26 -6.27
C THR A 69 -3.37 4.21 -4.97
N GLY A 70 -3.60 2.99 -4.46
CA GLY A 70 -4.15 2.67 -3.14
C GLY A 70 -3.16 1.85 -2.32
N LEU A 71 -3.63 1.31 -1.19
CA LEU A 71 -2.90 0.40 -0.32
C LEU A 71 -3.74 -0.84 -0.04
N GLY A 72 -3.32 -1.99 -0.57
CA GLY A 72 -3.90 -3.30 -0.27
C GLY A 72 -2.87 -4.24 0.33
N ALA A 73 -3.32 -5.36 0.90
CA ALA A 73 -2.42 -6.41 1.38
C ALA A 73 -2.83 -7.76 0.82
N GLY A 74 -1.84 -8.61 0.54
CA GLY A 74 -2.02 -10.04 0.33
C GLY A 74 -1.38 -10.80 1.49
N LEU A 75 -2.09 -11.75 2.05
CA LEU A 75 -1.70 -12.45 3.27
C LEU A 75 -1.35 -13.91 2.97
N ILE A 76 -0.11 -14.31 3.25
CA ILE A 76 0.29 -15.72 3.29
C ILE A 76 0.36 -16.11 4.75
N LEU A 77 -0.51 -17.01 5.20
CA LEU A 77 -0.57 -17.50 6.58
C LEU A 77 -0.49 -19.02 6.59
N ASN A 78 0.41 -19.56 7.40
CA ASN A 78 0.65 -21.01 7.50
C ASN A 78 0.98 -21.67 6.15
N GLY A 79 1.67 -20.97 5.26
CA GLY A 79 2.05 -21.48 3.94
C GLY A 79 0.92 -21.53 2.91
N ALA A 80 -0.12 -20.75 3.09
CA ALA A 80 -1.24 -20.62 2.15
C ALA A 80 -1.74 -19.18 2.06
N LEU A 81 -2.27 -18.81 0.90
CA LEU A 81 -2.95 -17.53 0.73
C LEU A 81 -4.22 -17.51 1.61
N TYR A 82 -4.29 -16.50 2.47
CA TYR A 82 -5.46 -16.29 3.34
C TYR A 82 -6.37 -15.21 2.76
N THR A 83 -7.60 -15.58 2.45
CA THR A 83 -8.57 -14.68 1.82
C THR A 83 -9.77 -14.35 2.71
N GLY A 84 -9.80 -14.91 3.92
CA GLY A 84 -10.90 -14.68 4.87
C GLY A 84 -12.22 -15.36 4.47
N ALA A 85 -13.27 -15.06 5.23
CA ALA A 85 -14.56 -15.73 5.10
C ALA A 85 -15.30 -15.41 3.78
N CYS A 86 -15.09 -14.23 3.22
CA CYS A 86 -15.78 -13.77 2.00
C CYS A 86 -14.80 -13.35 0.88
N GLY A 87 -13.54 -13.75 0.98
CA GLY A 87 -12.52 -13.42 -0.03
C GLY A 87 -11.97 -11.99 0.06
N MET A 88 -12.25 -11.26 1.15
CA MET A 88 -11.90 -9.84 1.32
C MET A 88 -10.85 -9.61 2.42
N ALA A 89 -10.07 -10.62 2.81
CA ALA A 89 -8.95 -10.40 3.73
C ALA A 89 -7.87 -9.55 3.04
N GLY A 90 -7.11 -8.80 3.84
CA GLY A 90 -6.03 -7.95 3.31
C GLY A 90 -6.40 -6.49 3.10
N GLU A 91 -7.56 -6.03 3.56
CA GLU A 91 -7.98 -4.62 3.50
C GLU A 91 -7.23 -3.74 4.53
N ALA A 92 -5.91 -3.92 4.61
CA ALA A 92 -5.05 -3.20 5.56
C ALA A 92 -5.10 -1.68 5.34
N GLY A 93 -5.27 -1.22 4.11
CA GLY A 93 -5.41 0.20 3.78
C GLY A 93 -6.57 0.89 4.50
N HIS A 94 -7.58 0.11 4.91
CA HIS A 94 -8.77 0.63 5.59
C HIS A 94 -8.60 0.75 7.11
N ILE A 95 -7.46 0.34 7.68
CA ILE A 95 -7.13 0.52 9.10
C ILE A 95 -7.00 2.03 9.37
N ARG A 96 -7.66 2.52 10.44
CA ARG A 96 -7.52 3.90 10.89
C ARG A 96 -6.27 4.05 11.74
N LEU A 97 -5.32 4.89 11.30
CA LEU A 97 -4.08 5.18 12.02
C LEU A 97 -4.13 6.47 12.84
N SER A 98 -5.04 7.39 12.50
CA SER A 98 -5.19 8.68 13.15
C SER A 98 -6.65 9.13 13.11
N ALA A 99 -7.06 9.97 14.06
CA ALA A 99 -8.38 10.58 14.06
C ALA A 99 -8.57 11.47 12.81
N ASP A 100 -7.53 12.21 12.46
CA ASP A 100 -7.47 13.15 11.35
C ASP A 100 -6.36 12.78 10.38
N GLY A 101 -6.41 13.36 9.17
CA GLY A 101 -5.37 13.18 8.16
C GLY A 101 -5.93 12.92 6.77
N PRO A 102 -5.07 12.54 5.81
CA PRO A 102 -5.50 12.24 4.45
C PRO A 102 -6.54 11.13 4.40
N ALA A 103 -7.39 11.17 3.39
CA ALA A 103 -8.43 10.19 3.19
C ALA A 103 -8.00 9.13 2.17
N GLY A 104 -8.21 7.85 2.50
CA GLY A 104 -8.17 6.73 1.57
C GLY A 104 -9.52 6.05 1.55
N TYR A 105 -10.07 5.79 0.36
CA TYR A 105 -11.38 5.19 0.17
C TYR A 105 -12.48 5.81 1.04
N GLY A 106 -12.51 7.17 1.09
CA GLY A 106 -13.47 7.95 1.87
C GLY A 106 -13.25 7.97 3.38
N LYS A 107 -12.20 7.34 3.90
CA LYS A 107 -11.90 7.25 5.34
C LYS A 107 -10.70 8.12 5.71
N PHE A 108 -10.95 9.19 6.45
CA PHE A 108 -9.90 10.07 6.97
C PHE A 108 -8.98 9.35 7.95
N GLY A 109 -7.68 9.67 7.90
CA GLY A 109 -6.68 9.10 8.79
C GLY A 109 -6.46 7.61 8.61
N SER A 110 -6.85 7.03 7.47
CA SER A 110 -6.64 5.62 7.15
C SER A 110 -5.21 5.34 6.72
N PHE A 111 -4.78 4.10 6.79
CA PHE A 111 -3.46 3.67 6.36
C PHE A 111 -3.25 4.00 4.87
N GLU A 112 -4.22 3.71 4.00
CA GLU A 112 -4.20 4.11 2.60
C GLU A 112 -4.16 5.64 2.43
N GLY A 113 -4.89 6.38 3.28
CA GLY A 113 -4.88 7.84 3.25
C GLY A 113 -3.48 8.42 3.42
N PHE A 114 -2.65 7.82 4.26
CA PHE A 114 -1.25 8.24 4.43
C PHE A 114 -0.31 7.59 3.42
N CYS A 115 -0.50 6.31 3.12
CA CYS A 115 0.47 5.46 2.41
C CYS A 115 -0.09 4.99 1.06
N SER A 116 -0.39 5.94 0.19
CA SER A 116 -0.76 5.72 -1.21
C SER A 116 -0.32 6.90 -2.07
N GLY A 117 -0.38 6.77 -3.38
CA GLY A 117 -0.11 7.88 -4.29
C GLY A 117 -1.07 9.06 -4.08
N SER A 118 -2.36 8.77 -3.88
CA SER A 118 -3.35 9.79 -3.55
C SER A 118 -3.12 10.40 -2.17
N GLY A 119 -2.67 9.59 -1.20
CA GLY A 119 -2.31 10.04 0.14
C GLY A 119 -1.12 10.97 0.15
N LEU A 120 -0.05 10.63 -0.56
CA LEU A 120 1.12 11.50 -0.74
C LEU A 120 0.74 12.85 -1.35
N ALA A 121 -0.13 12.86 -2.38
CA ALA A 121 -0.63 14.10 -2.97
C ALA A 121 -1.39 14.97 -1.95
N GLN A 122 -2.25 14.37 -1.13
CA GLN A 122 -2.98 15.07 -0.06
C GLN A 122 -2.02 15.62 1.02
N LEU A 123 -1.05 14.83 1.46
CA LEU A 123 0.01 15.28 2.37
C LEU A 123 0.79 16.45 1.75
N GLY A 124 1.17 16.33 0.47
CA GLY A 124 1.83 17.41 -0.26
C GLY A 124 1.06 18.71 -0.23
N GLN A 125 -0.25 18.67 -0.50
CA GLN A 125 -1.12 19.86 -0.42
C GLN A 125 -1.13 20.46 1.00
N LEU A 126 -1.26 19.60 2.03
CA LEU A 126 -1.27 20.05 3.42
C LEU A 126 0.05 20.72 3.81
N TYR A 127 1.17 20.10 3.50
CA TYR A 127 2.50 20.63 3.83
C TYR A 127 2.84 21.86 3.00
N ALA A 128 2.44 21.93 1.73
CA ALA A 128 2.59 23.11 0.91
C ALA A 128 1.77 24.31 1.45
N ALA A 129 0.55 24.06 1.94
CA ALA A 129 -0.24 25.12 2.59
C ALA A 129 0.45 25.67 3.84
N ARG A 130 1.01 24.78 4.68
CA ARG A 130 1.79 25.15 5.88
C ARG A 130 3.08 25.94 5.51
N ALA A 131 3.77 25.52 4.45
CA ALA A 131 4.95 26.22 3.96
C ALA A 131 4.61 27.64 3.46
N ARG A 132 3.51 27.80 2.70
CA ARG A 132 3.03 29.11 2.24
C ARG A 132 2.71 30.07 3.39
N GLN A 133 2.13 29.58 4.49
CA GLN A 133 1.91 30.38 5.70
C GLN A 133 3.20 30.93 6.31
N ARG A 134 4.34 30.26 6.05
CA ARG A 134 5.70 30.70 6.45
C ARG A 134 6.42 31.50 5.36
N GLY A 135 5.74 31.85 4.26
CA GLY A 135 6.31 32.59 3.12
C GLY A 135 7.17 31.73 2.19
N GLN A 136 7.08 30.40 2.28
CA GLN A 136 7.82 29.46 1.44
C GLN A 136 6.90 28.86 0.36
N ILE A 137 7.42 28.65 -0.85
CA ILE A 137 6.71 27.98 -1.94
C ILE A 137 7.51 26.73 -2.34
N PRO A 138 7.08 25.51 -1.94
CA PRO A 138 7.76 24.29 -2.32
C PRO A 138 7.81 24.10 -3.83
N ALA A 139 8.90 23.51 -4.34
CA ALA A 139 9.11 23.31 -5.77
C ALA A 139 7.96 22.54 -6.44
N PHE A 140 7.45 21.50 -5.78
CA PHE A 140 6.34 20.67 -6.28
C PHE A 140 4.97 21.37 -6.29
N ALA A 141 4.83 22.54 -5.63
CA ALA A 141 3.55 23.25 -5.48
C ALA A 141 3.49 24.58 -6.26
N GLN A 142 4.44 24.82 -7.17
CA GLN A 142 4.50 26.06 -7.97
C GLN A 142 3.43 26.11 -9.07
N ASN A 143 3.09 24.95 -9.65
CA ASN A 143 2.22 24.84 -10.83
C ASN A 143 0.83 24.26 -10.54
N GLY A 144 0.35 24.34 -9.31
CA GLY A 144 -0.99 23.85 -8.94
C GLY A 144 -0.97 22.67 -7.95
N ALA A 145 -1.91 21.75 -8.11
CA ALA A 145 -2.00 20.57 -7.25
C ALA A 145 -0.89 19.57 -7.59
N ALA A 146 -0.05 19.24 -6.61
CA ALA A 146 1.06 18.32 -6.79
C ALA A 146 0.59 16.87 -6.82
N SER A 147 1.13 16.08 -7.73
CA SER A 147 1.04 14.63 -7.73
C SER A 147 2.11 14.01 -6.80
N ALA A 148 1.95 12.72 -6.45
CA ALA A 148 3.01 11.99 -5.75
C ALA A 148 4.34 11.99 -6.51
N GLN A 149 4.31 12.07 -7.84
CA GLN A 149 5.48 12.09 -8.69
C GLN A 149 6.21 13.42 -8.63
N ASP A 150 5.47 14.55 -8.56
CA ASP A 150 6.07 15.88 -8.37
C ASP A 150 6.77 15.98 -7.01
N ILE A 151 6.13 15.42 -5.95
CA ILE A 151 6.71 15.38 -4.60
C ILE A 151 7.97 14.51 -4.59
N ALA A 152 7.97 13.37 -5.28
CA ALA A 152 9.14 12.50 -5.38
C ALA A 152 10.30 13.23 -6.10
N SER A 153 10.01 13.90 -7.20
CA SER A 153 11.00 14.69 -7.94
C SER A 153 11.59 15.81 -7.10
N ALA A 154 10.76 16.50 -6.32
CA ALA A 154 11.21 17.54 -5.41
C ALA A 154 12.07 16.97 -4.25
N ALA A 155 11.69 15.83 -3.69
CA ALA A 155 12.46 15.18 -2.62
C ALA A 155 13.86 14.72 -3.09
N VAL A 156 13.99 14.26 -4.34
CA VAL A 156 15.29 13.93 -4.95
C VAL A 156 16.19 15.17 -5.08
N ASN A 157 15.60 16.35 -5.20
CA ASN A 157 16.31 17.62 -5.26
C ASN A 157 16.36 18.35 -3.90
N ASP A 158 16.24 17.60 -2.79
CA ASP A 158 16.35 18.08 -1.42
C ASP A 158 15.35 19.19 -1.03
N ASP A 159 14.16 19.25 -1.67
CA ASP A 159 13.08 20.13 -1.23
C ASP A 159 12.63 19.75 0.18
N GLU A 160 12.86 20.62 1.15
CA GLU A 160 12.61 20.36 2.57
C GLU A 160 11.15 19.99 2.85
N THR A 161 10.20 20.62 2.14
CA THR A 161 8.78 20.33 2.32
C THR A 161 8.40 18.96 1.76
N ALA A 162 8.99 18.56 0.63
CA ALA A 162 8.80 17.22 0.06
C ALA A 162 9.38 16.14 0.99
N LEU A 163 10.55 16.39 1.58
CA LEU A 163 11.14 15.48 2.58
C LEU A 163 10.25 15.34 3.83
N GLN A 164 9.63 16.44 4.31
CA GLN A 164 8.66 16.41 5.40
C GLN A 164 7.41 15.59 5.05
N VAL A 165 6.94 15.62 3.81
CA VAL A 165 5.84 14.77 3.33
C VAL A 165 6.21 13.30 3.43
N TYR A 166 7.39 12.91 2.96
CA TYR A 166 7.87 11.53 3.05
C TYR A 166 8.12 11.08 4.47
N GLU A 167 8.59 11.96 5.34
CA GLU A 167 8.77 11.68 6.76
C GLU A 167 7.42 11.35 7.43
N ALA A 168 6.39 12.17 7.20
CA ALA A 168 5.04 11.93 7.73
C ALA A 168 4.42 10.63 7.19
N CYS A 169 4.65 10.34 5.90
CA CYS A 169 4.23 9.09 5.28
C CYS A 169 4.98 7.89 5.90
N GLY A 170 6.30 8.00 6.08
CA GLY A 170 7.12 6.97 6.70
C GLY A 170 6.70 6.67 8.14
N GLU A 171 6.39 7.69 8.94
CA GLU A 171 5.84 7.51 10.29
C GLU A 171 4.49 6.77 10.28
N ALA A 172 3.59 7.14 9.36
CA ALA A 172 2.32 6.45 9.22
C ALA A 172 2.51 5.00 8.76
N LEU A 173 3.44 4.76 7.83
CA LEU A 173 3.83 3.42 7.42
C LEU A 173 4.30 2.59 8.62
N GLY A 174 5.19 3.13 9.45
CA GLY A 174 5.66 2.48 10.67
C GLY A 174 4.54 2.10 11.63
N ARG A 175 3.54 2.99 11.84
CA ARG A 175 2.35 2.68 12.67
C ARG A 175 1.51 1.55 12.07
N GLY A 176 1.24 1.60 10.77
CA GLY A 176 0.48 0.54 10.10
C GLY A 176 1.17 -0.82 10.16
N LEU A 177 2.50 -0.82 9.94
CA LEU A 177 3.30 -2.04 10.04
C LEU A 177 3.31 -2.60 11.48
N ALA A 178 3.37 -1.76 12.50
CA ALA A 178 3.32 -2.20 13.89
C ALA A 178 2.02 -2.96 14.20
N VAL A 179 0.87 -2.45 13.73
CA VAL A 179 -0.41 -3.15 13.86
C VAL A 179 -0.36 -4.54 13.22
N LEU A 180 0.20 -4.66 12.02
CA LEU A 180 0.30 -5.93 11.30
C LEU A 180 1.28 -6.90 11.97
N VAL A 181 2.41 -6.41 12.45
CA VAL A 181 3.42 -7.19 13.19
C VAL A 181 2.82 -7.76 14.46
N ASP A 182 2.12 -6.93 15.25
CA ASP A 182 1.56 -7.37 16.54
C ASP A 182 0.33 -8.27 16.37
N LEU A 183 -0.46 -8.07 15.32
CA LEU A 183 -1.67 -8.84 15.09
C LEU A 183 -1.40 -10.21 14.44
N LEU A 184 -0.48 -10.27 13.48
CA LEU A 184 -0.28 -11.45 12.64
C LEU A 184 1.08 -12.13 12.85
N ASN A 185 2.02 -11.45 13.52
CA ASN A 185 3.39 -11.92 13.80
C ASN A 185 4.03 -12.60 12.57
N PRO A 186 4.15 -11.90 11.43
CA PRO A 186 4.68 -12.49 10.21
C PRO A 186 6.21 -12.60 10.26
N GLU A 187 6.76 -13.54 9.51
CA GLU A 187 8.22 -13.66 9.30
C GLU A 187 8.74 -12.52 8.42
N ARG A 188 7.91 -12.05 7.46
CA ARG A 188 8.26 -10.94 6.56
C ARG A 188 7.05 -10.08 6.21
N ILE A 189 7.33 -8.78 6.06
CA ILE A 189 6.44 -7.86 5.34
C ILE A 189 7.20 -7.34 4.13
N VAL A 190 6.64 -7.56 2.95
CA VAL A 190 7.21 -7.17 1.65
C VAL A 190 6.45 -5.94 1.14
N LEU A 191 7.17 -4.86 0.86
CA LEU A 191 6.62 -3.57 0.47
C LEU A 191 6.88 -3.31 -1.02
N GLY A 192 5.81 -3.17 -1.81
CA GLY A 192 5.89 -2.96 -3.26
C GLY A 192 5.77 -1.51 -3.71
N SER A 193 5.80 -1.32 -5.01
CA SER A 193 5.48 -0.07 -5.75
C SER A 193 6.21 1.18 -5.25
N ILE A 194 5.50 2.16 -4.70
CA ILE A 194 6.08 3.44 -4.26
C ILE A 194 7.19 3.24 -3.23
N PHE A 195 7.06 2.26 -2.32
CA PHE A 195 8.10 2.00 -1.34
C PHE A 195 9.44 1.66 -1.99
N VAL A 196 9.45 0.82 -3.03
CA VAL A 196 10.69 0.44 -3.73
C VAL A 196 11.39 1.67 -4.31
N ARG A 197 10.64 2.60 -4.90
CA ARG A 197 11.18 3.82 -5.53
C ARG A 197 11.60 4.90 -4.53
N ALA A 198 10.90 4.99 -3.41
CA ALA A 198 11.07 6.05 -2.40
C ALA A 198 11.67 5.54 -1.09
N GLN A 199 12.25 4.35 -1.08
CA GLN A 199 12.77 3.69 0.12
C GLN A 199 13.71 4.59 0.92
N GLN A 200 14.58 5.34 0.27
CA GLN A 200 15.53 6.25 0.92
C GLN A 200 14.86 7.33 1.77
N PHE A 201 13.66 7.79 1.37
CA PHE A 201 12.94 8.84 2.09
C PHE A 201 12.00 8.29 3.17
N LEU A 202 11.50 7.06 3.00
CA LEU A 202 10.50 6.44 3.89
C LEU A 202 11.13 5.66 5.05
N THR A 203 12.30 5.05 4.83
CA THR A 203 12.84 4.03 5.75
C THR A 203 13.13 4.58 7.14
N ALA A 204 13.66 5.80 7.26
CA ALA A 204 14.05 6.36 8.55
C ALA A 204 12.82 6.57 9.45
N GLY A 205 11.80 7.28 8.99
CA GLY A 205 10.54 7.51 9.71
C GLY A 205 9.79 6.22 10.02
N MET A 206 9.73 5.31 9.03
CA MET A 206 9.11 4.00 9.17
C MET A 206 9.77 3.19 10.29
N ARG A 207 11.09 2.99 10.26
CA ARG A 207 11.80 2.17 11.25
C ARG A 207 11.73 2.76 12.65
N ARG A 208 11.92 4.08 12.78
CA ARG A 208 11.81 4.77 14.07
C ARG A 208 10.44 4.56 14.70
N THR A 209 9.37 4.72 13.91
CA THR A 209 8.01 4.57 14.41
C THR A 209 7.67 3.10 14.67
N LEU A 210 8.03 2.20 13.78
CA LEU A 210 7.80 0.77 13.93
C LEU A 210 8.46 0.25 15.23
N SER A 211 9.72 0.62 15.50
CA SER A 211 10.43 0.20 16.71
C SER A 211 9.83 0.74 18.00
N ARG A 212 9.13 1.88 17.95
CA ARG A 212 8.46 2.48 19.10
C ARG A 212 7.08 1.87 19.36
N GLU A 213 6.36 1.49 18.31
CA GLU A 213 4.95 1.09 18.38
C GLU A 213 4.74 -0.42 18.48
N ALA A 214 5.60 -1.24 17.84
CA ALA A 214 5.46 -2.68 17.84
C ALA A 214 6.08 -3.33 19.08
N LEU A 215 5.55 -4.48 19.50
CA LEU A 215 6.17 -5.31 20.52
C LEU A 215 7.54 -5.80 20.04
N GLY A 216 8.59 -5.52 20.82
CA GLY A 216 9.96 -5.84 20.45
C GLY A 216 10.20 -7.32 20.13
N GLN A 217 9.52 -8.23 20.83
CA GLN A 217 9.60 -9.68 20.57
C GLN A 217 9.04 -10.03 19.19
N ASN A 218 7.88 -9.48 18.81
CA ASN A 218 7.26 -9.71 17.50
C ASN A 218 8.12 -9.11 16.39
N LEU A 219 8.59 -7.87 16.59
CA LEU A 219 9.44 -7.19 15.63
C LEU A 219 10.78 -7.90 15.40
N SER A 220 11.36 -8.54 16.42
CA SER A 220 12.60 -9.29 16.27
C SER A 220 12.50 -10.52 15.36
N CYS A 221 11.29 -11.01 15.11
CA CYS A 221 11.01 -12.13 14.23
C CYS A 221 10.56 -11.72 12.82
N CYS A 222 10.40 -10.40 12.55
CA CYS A 222 9.82 -9.89 11.32
C CYS A 222 10.84 -9.05 10.54
N GLU A 223 11.11 -9.44 9.30
CA GLU A 223 11.89 -8.64 8.35
C GLU A 223 10.98 -7.76 7.49
N ILE A 224 11.33 -6.47 7.35
CA ILE A 224 10.66 -5.55 6.42
C ILE A 224 11.55 -5.38 5.19
N LEU A 225 11.08 -5.85 4.04
CA LEU A 225 11.86 -5.92 2.80
C LEU A 225 11.14 -5.21 1.65
N PRO A 226 11.87 -4.62 0.70
CA PRO A 226 11.29 -4.21 -0.57
C PRO A 226 10.93 -5.43 -1.43
N ALA A 227 9.92 -5.28 -2.28
CA ALA A 227 9.58 -6.28 -3.29
C ALA A 227 10.75 -6.51 -4.25
N GLN A 228 10.95 -7.76 -4.67
CA GLN A 228 12.06 -8.16 -5.54
C GLN A 228 11.67 -8.36 -7.00
N LEU A 229 10.39 -8.64 -7.28
CA LEU A 229 9.94 -8.94 -8.64
C LEU A 229 9.70 -7.70 -9.49
N GLY A 230 9.94 -6.52 -8.93
CA GLY A 230 9.87 -5.25 -9.64
C GLY A 230 8.45 -4.73 -9.86
N GLU A 231 8.37 -3.68 -10.68
CA GLU A 231 7.10 -3.19 -11.22
C GLU A 231 6.76 -4.05 -12.45
N MET A 232 5.77 -4.91 -12.32
CA MET A 232 5.12 -5.51 -13.48
C MET A 232 4.06 -4.58 -14.00
#